data_572206112f728397ac7ce9b98843a1c8
#
_entry.id   572206112f728397ac7ce9b98843a1c8
#
_cell.length_a   1.000
_cell.length_b   1.000
_cell.length_c   1.000
_cell.angle_alpha   90.00
_cell.angle_beta   90.00
_cell.angle_gamma   90.00
#
_symmetry.space_group_name_H-M   'P 1'
#
loop_
_entity.id
_entity.type
_entity.pdbx_description
1 polymer ?
#
loop_
_entity_poly.entity_id
_entity_poly.type
_entity_poly.pdbx_seq_one_letter_code
_entity_poly.pdbx_strand_id
1 'polypeptide(L)'
;LALSGGIDYNQSMFNRAFQSKRQAGSAIKPFLYLAALNNGYNPASQLIDISRTYNYTVGGEQKKWQPKNYGGKFEGIVSLRDSLTQSRNLSTLNLVTDVGINTVTNELKTYGFKDIVDNLSITLGSMSVSLVEFSEAYSIFSNNGTQVKPYIVEQIINQSGQSLTFEPQTKSLIKPEQIYLMTSILSDVVTKGTGKAAQVSGIELAGKTGTTNDNIDAWFCGYSPSIQTIIWFGKDNNTPMRKSETGGKIAAPVFSYFYSEVK
;
A
#
# COMPACT_ATOMS: atom_id res chain seq x y z
N LEU A 1 17.24 -8.07 -4.62
CA LEU A 1 16.14 -7.31 -5.27
C LEU A 1 16.08 -7.62 -6.76
N ALA A 2 14.88 -7.77 -7.29
CA ALA A 2 14.60 -7.80 -8.72
C ALA A 2 13.56 -6.71 -9.04
N LEU A 3 13.64 -6.06 -10.19
CA LEU A 3 12.68 -5.06 -10.62
C LEU A 3 12.52 -5.03 -12.14
N SER A 4 11.33 -4.64 -12.60
CA SER A 4 11.05 -4.30 -13.98
C SER A 4 10.42 -2.90 -14.03
N GLY A 5 11.14 -1.94 -14.55
CA GLY A 5 10.69 -0.55 -14.70
C GLY A 5 10.34 -0.18 -16.14
N GLY A 6 10.52 -1.11 -17.09
CA GLY A 6 10.25 -0.98 -18.51
C GLY A 6 10.54 -2.28 -19.24
N ILE A 7 10.06 -2.38 -20.48
CA ILE A 7 10.19 -3.60 -21.30
C ILE A 7 11.41 -3.50 -22.22
N ASP A 8 11.66 -2.34 -22.79
CA ASP A 8 12.72 -2.10 -23.76
C ASP A 8 13.38 -0.74 -23.51
N TYR A 9 14.67 -0.79 -23.15
CA TYR A 9 15.47 0.39 -22.85
C TYR A 9 15.62 1.32 -24.06
N ASN A 10 15.70 0.77 -25.27
CA ASN A 10 15.84 1.57 -26.50
C ASN A 10 14.57 2.36 -26.84
N GLN A 11 13.39 1.86 -26.40
CA GLN A 11 12.12 2.57 -26.56
C GLN A 11 11.90 3.59 -25.45
N SER A 12 12.34 3.30 -24.24
CA SER A 12 12.18 4.19 -23.08
C SER A 12 13.25 3.93 -22.03
N MET A 13 14.10 4.93 -21.79
CA MET A 13 15.08 4.92 -20.69
C MET A 13 14.41 5.24 -19.32
N PHE A 14 13.12 5.56 -19.30
CA PHE A 14 12.39 5.90 -18.09
C PHE A 14 12.13 4.64 -17.26
N ASN A 15 12.85 4.50 -16.15
CA ASN A 15 12.65 3.40 -15.21
C ASN A 15 11.49 3.72 -14.25
N ARG A 16 10.31 3.15 -14.55
CA ARG A 16 9.07 3.43 -13.79
C ARG A 16 9.15 2.98 -12.33
N ALA A 17 9.97 2.00 -12.00
CA ALA A 17 10.10 1.53 -10.63
C ALA A 17 10.71 2.60 -9.69
N PHE A 18 11.61 3.44 -10.21
CA PHE A 18 12.27 4.50 -9.46
C PHE A 18 11.70 5.89 -9.74
N GLN A 19 11.44 6.19 -11.02
CA GLN A 19 11.20 7.55 -11.48
C GLN A 19 9.72 7.92 -11.54
N SER A 20 8.81 6.92 -11.63
CA SER A 20 7.37 7.17 -11.66
C SER A 20 6.83 7.34 -10.25
N LYS A 21 6.25 8.51 -9.98
CA LYS A 21 5.49 8.79 -8.76
C LYS A 21 4.00 8.65 -9.04
N ARG A 22 3.33 7.73 -8.34
CA ARG A 22 1.94 7.38 -8.58
C ARG A 22 1.14 7.38 -7.29
N GLN A 23 -0.13 7.78 -7.36
CA GLN A 23 -0.99 7.77 -6.18
C GLN A 23 -1.15 6.35 -5.65
N ALA A 24 -0.94 6.20 -4.33
CA ALA A 24 -1.01 4.91 -3.66
C ALA A 24 -2.42 4.32 -3.64
N GLY A 25 -3.44 5.16 -3.70
CA GLY A 25 -4.83 4.73 -3.51
C GLY A 25 -4.99 3.93 -2.22
N SER A 26 -5.86 2.93 -2.23
CA SER A 26 -6.10 2.10 -1.04
C SER A 26 -4.93 1.22 -0.60
N ALA A 27 -3.82 1.16 -1.37
CA ALA A 27 -2.63 0.43 -0.95
C ALA A 27 -1.89 1.08 0.24
N ILE A 28 -2.17 2.35 0.56
CA ILE A 28 -1.66 3.04 1.76
C ILE A 28 -2.35 2.59 3.06
N LYS A 29 -3.57 2.05 2.99
CA LYS A 29 -4.40 1.77 4.17
C LYS A 29 -3.72 0.89 5.23
N PRO A 30 -2.92 -0.14 4.91
CA PRO A 30 -2.23 -0.92 5.94
C PRO A 30 -1.43 -0.05 6.93
N PHE A 31 -0.80 1.01 6.45
CA PHE A 31 -0.02 1.93 7.29
C PHE A 31 -0.92 2.80 8.18
N LEU A 32 -2.09 3.23 7.68
CA LEU A 32 -3.08 3.98 8.46
C LEU A 32 -3.66 3.11 9.58
N TYR A 33 -3.93 1.84 9.27
CA TYR A 33 -4.43 0.87 10.25
C TYR A 33 -3.36 0.44 11.24
N LEU A 34 -2.09 0.35 10.82
CA LEU A 34 -0.97 0.13 11.72
C LEU A 34 -0.84 1.29 12.72
N ALA A 35 -0.96 2.54 12.25
CA ALA A 35 -1.01 3.71 13.13
C ALA A 35 -2.16 3.62 14.14
N ALA A 36 -3.34 3.16 13.74
CA ALA A 36 -4.45 2.93 14.66
C ALA A 36 -4.14 1.83 15.70
N LEU A 37 -3.55 0.70 15.28
CA LEU A 37 -3.14 -0.37 16.21
C LEU A 37 -2.11 0.15 17.22
N ASN A 38 -1.15 0.98 16.80
CA ASN A 38 -0.17 1.62 17.70
C ASN A 38 -0.83 2.59 18.71
N ASN A 39 -2.03 3.08 18.39
CA ASN A 39 -2.79 4.01 19.22
C ASN A 39 -3.98 3.35 19.95
N GLY A 40 -3.88 2.06 20.27
CA GLY A 40 -4.80 1.34 21.15
C GLY A 40 -5.98 0.67 20.48
N TYR A 41 -6.13 0.76 19.15
CA TYR A 41 -7.11 -0.03 18.42
C TYR A 41 -6.67 -1.49 18.31
N ASN A 42 -7.62 -2.36 18.04
CA ASN A 42 -7.39 -3.78 17.79
C ASN A 42 -8.28 -4.29 16.63
N PRO A 43 -8.05 -5.49 16.09
CA PRO A 43 -8.80 -6.00 14.94
C PRO A 43 -10.32 -6.09 15.15
N ALA A 44 -10.80 -6.18 16.40
CA ALA A 44 -12.22 -6.23 16.76
C ALA A 44 -12.83 -4.84 17.04
N SER A 45 -12.03 -3.77 17.08
CA SER A 45 -12.51 -2.40 17.29
C SER A 45 -13.57 -2.06 16.27
N GLN A 46 -14.68 -1.50 16.74
CA GLN A 46 -15.80 -1.10 15.91
C GLN A 46 -15.53 0.25 15.26
N LEU A 47 -15.70 0.32 13.94
CA LEU A 47 -15.54 1.51 13.13
C LEU A 47 -16.87 1.90 12.50
N ILE A 48 -17.06 3.20 12.27
CA ILE A 48 -18.26 3.76 11.68
C ILE A 48 -18.11 3.85 10.16
N ASP A 49 -18.88 3.07 9.40
CA ASP A 49 -18.92 3.06 7.93
C ASP A 49 -20.15 3.80 7.42
N ILE A 50 -20.22 5.11 7.69
CA ILE A 50 -21.29 6.00 7.22
C ILE A 50 -20.72 7.20 6.47
N SER A 51 -21.51 7.74 5.55
CA SER A 51 -21.15 8.95 4.80
C SER A 51 -21.15 10.17 5.70
N ARG A 52 -20.10 10.99 5.58
CA ARG A 52 -20.02 12.33 6.19
C ARG A 52 -19.68 13.35 5.10
N THR A 53 -20.14 14.57 5.30
CA THR A 53 -19.77 15.71 4.45
C THR A 53 -18.76 16.56 5.19
N TYR A 54 -17.64 16.84 4.55
CA TYR A 54 -16.56 17.68 5.05
C TYR A 54 -16.58 19.01 4.31
N ASN A 55 -16.65 20.12 5.05
CA ASN A 55 -16.54 21.46 4.48
C ASN A 55 -15.07 21.90 4.54
N TYR A 56 -14.55 22.45 3.47
CA TYR A 56 -13.20 22.98 3.39
C TYR A 56 -13.16 24.21 2.51
N THR A 57 -12.14 25.05 2.67
CA THR A 57 -11.99 26.29 1.93
C THR A 57 -10.81 26.23 0.98
N VAL A 58 -11.01 26.58 -0.28
CA VAL A 58 -9.94 26.72 -1.30
C VAL A 58 -10.11 28.05 -2.01
N GLY A 59 -9.06 28.89 -1.98
CA GLY A 59 -9.10 30.20 -2.61
C GLY A 59 -10.19 31.12 -2.08
N GLY A 60 -10.61 30.97 -0.80
CA GLY A 60 -11.71 31.74 -0.21
C GLY A 60 -13.11 31.17 -0.47
N GLU A 61 -13.24 30.16 -1.31
CA GLU A 61 -14.52 29.49 -1.60
C GLU A 61 -14.77 28.30 -0.69
N GLN A 62 -15.97 28.20 -0.13
CA GLN A 62 -16.44 27.03 0.63
C GLN A 62 -16.76 25.87 -0.32
N LYS A 63 -16.08 24.72 -0.13
CA LYS A 63 -16.31 23.50 -0.90
C LYS A 63 -16.76 22.38 0.02
N LYS A 64 -17.50 21.43 -0.55
CA LYS A 64 -17.97 20.23 0.16
C LYS A 64 -17.29 19.02 -0.43
N TRP A 65 -16.79 18.14 0.43
CA TRP A 65 -16.25 16.84 0.06
C TRP A 65 -17.06 15.74 0.73
N GLN A 66 -17.62 14.86 -0.07
CA GLN A 66 -18.42 13.73 0.40
C GLN A 66 -17.88 12.44 -0.20
N PRO A 67 -16.87 11.82 0.46
CA PRO A 67 -16.31 10.56 0.00
C PRO A 67 -17.34 9.45 0.04
N LYS A 68 -17.11 8.41 -0.78
CA LYS A 68 -17.97 7.22 -0.88
C LYS A 68 -17.12 5.95 -0.81
N ASN A 69 -17.73 4.86 -0.36
CA ASN A 69 -17.18 3.53 -0.57
C ASN A 69 -17.25 3.15 -2.05
N TYR A 70 -16.35 2.27 -2.49
CA TYR A 70 -16.45 1.65 -3.80
C TYR A 70 -17.82 0.94 -3.90
N GLY A 71 -18.57 1.23 -4.97
CA GLY A 71 -19.95 0.73 -5.10
C GLY A 71 -21.03 1.50 -4.34
N GLY A 72 -20.66 2.57 -3.61
CA GLY A 72 -21.61 3.54 -3.01
C GLY A 72 -22.37 3.07 -1.76
N LYS A 73 -22.20 1.81 -1.33
CA LYS A 73 -22.89 1.23 -0.16
C LYS A 73 -22.08 1.44 1.13
N PHE A 74 -22.77 1.54 2.25
CA PHE A 74 -22.18 1.58 3.59
C PHE A 74 -22.93 0.62 4.52
N GLU A 75 -22.28 0.14 5.60
CA GLU A 75 -22.78 -0.94 6.46
C GLU A 75 -23.05 -0.49 7.90
N GLY A 76 -22.86 0.80 8.21
CA GLY A 76 -23.08 1.35 9.55
C GLY A 76 -21.90 1.08 10.48
N ILE A 77 -21.89 -0.05 11.17
CA ILE A 77 -20.79 -0.45 12.08
C ILE A 77 -20.11 -1.69 11.49
N VAL A 78 -18.77 -1.62 11.38
CA VAL A 78 -17.92 -2.72 10.89
C VAL A 78 -16.73 -2.90 11.82
N SER A 79 -16.15 -4.10 11.88
CA SER A 79 -14.89 -4.30 12.60
C SER A 79 -13.72 -3.63 11.85
N LEU A 80 -12.66 -3.25 12.58
CA LEU A 80 -11.42 -2.77 11.98
C LEU A 80 -10.87 -3.78 10.96
N ARG A 81 -10.91 -5.07 11.30
CA ARG A 81 -10.54 -6.18 10.41
C ARG A 81 -11.33 -6.16 9.10
N ASP A 82 -12.66 -6.16 9.17
CA ASP A 82 -13.51 -6.19 7.98
C ASP A 82 -13.39 -4.92 7.15
N SER A 83 -13.23 -3.78 7.81
CA SER A 83 -12.99 -2.50 7.15
C SER A 83 -11.74 -2.52 6.26
N LEU A 84 -10.60 -3.02 6.76
CA LEU A 84 -9.38 -3.15 5.97
C LEU A 84 -9.49 -4.26 4.93
N THR A 85 -10.06 -5.41 5.29
CA THR A 85 -10.27 -6.57 4.40
C THR A 85 -11.09 -6.20 3.16
N GLN A 86 -12.17 -5.43 3.34
CA GLN A 86 -13.04 -4.95 2.27
C GLN A 86 -12.62 -3.58 1.71
N SER A 87 -11.51 -3.03 2.23
CA SER A 87 -10.96 -1.74 1.77
C SER A 87 -11.96 -0.58 1.84
N ARG A 88 -12.78 -0.52 2.89
CA ARG A 88 -13.79 0.51 3.11
C ARG A 88 -13.17 1.90 3.20
N ASN A 89 -13.74 2.88 2.51
CA ASN A 89 -13.24 4.25 2.52
C ASN A 89 -13.79 5.04 3.71
N LEU A 90 -15.08 4.92 3.98
CA LEU A 90 -15.75 5.74 4.98
C LEU A 90 -15.30 5.39 6.39
N SER A 91 -15.21 4.10 6.72
CA SER A 91 -14.68 3.66 8.01
C SER A 91 -13.19 3.96 8.18
N THR A 92 -12.38 3.88 7.12
CA THR A 92 -10.97 4.33 7.17
C THR A 92 -10.86 5.82 7.47
N LEU A 93 -11.69 6.64 6.83
CA LEU A 93 -11.69 8.08 7.03
C LEU A 93 -12.12 8.45 8.45
N ASN A 94 -13.19 7.81 8.97
CA ASN A 94 -13.60 8.00 10.34
C ASN A 94 -12.53 7.57 11.34
N LEU A 95 -11.87 6.41 11.10
CA LEU A 95 -10.75 5.92 11.91
C LEU A 95 -9.60 6.94 11.98
N VAL A 96 -9.16 7.48 10.84
CA VAL A 96 -8.07 8.48 10.80
C VAL A 96 -8.49 9.78 11.48
N THR A 97 -9.77 10.16 11.39
CA THR A 97 -10.30 11.32 12.11
C THR A 97 -10.25 11.09 13.62
N ASP A 98 -10.60 9.90 14.08
CA ASP A 98 -10.63 9.55 15.52
C ASP A 98 -9.21 9.41 16.10
N VAL A 99 -8.26 8.79 15.36
CA VAL A 99 -6.83 8.69 15.75
C VAL A 99 -6.16 10.07 15.72
N GLY A 100 -6.63 10.94 14.85
CA GLY A 100 -6.06 12.26 14.59
C GLY A 100 -5.09 12.27 13.40
N ILE A 101 -5.34 13.18 12.45
CA ILE A 101 -4.56 13.28 11.21
C ILE A 101 -3.06 13.49 11.48
N ASN A 102 -2.71 14.34 12.46
CA ASN A 102 -1.32 14.62 12.83
C ASN A 102 -0.60 13.37 13.35
N THR A 103 -1.26 12.55 14.15
CA THR A 103 -0.72 11.27 14.64
C THR A 103 -0.41 10.36 13.47
N VAL A 104 -1.38 10.19 12.57
CA VAL A 104 -1.24 9.32 11.40
C VAL A 104 -0.14 9.83 10.44
N THR A 105 -0.09 11.12 10.14
CA THR A 105 0.95 11.68 9.26
C THR A 105 2.35 11.58 9.87
N ASN A 106 2.49 11.71 11.18
CA ASN A 106 3.77 11.50 11.86
C ASN A 106 4.21 10.04 11.81
N GLU A 107 3.29 9.09 12.01
CA GLU A 107 3.57 7.66 11.82
C GLU A 107 4.04 7.37 10.38
N LEU A 108 3.35 7.89 9.37
CA LEU A 108 3.75 7.72 7.97
C LEU A 108 5.16 8.27 7.68
N LYS A 109 5.54 9.38 8.29
CA LYS A 109 6.93 9.91 8.19
C LYS A 109 7.94 8.92 8.76
N THR A 110 7.62 8.25 9.87
CA THR A 110 8.52 7.24 10.46
C THR A 110 8.70 6.02 9.56
N TYR A 111 7.68 5.68 8.75
CA TYR A 111 7.74 4.61 7.76
C TYR A 111 8.44 5.01 6.45
N GLY A 112 8.98 6.22 6.37
CA GLY A 112 9.81 6.69 5.24
C GLY A 112 9.04 7.44 4.15
N PHE A 113 7.74 7.67 4.31
CA PHE A 113 6.99 8.49 3.35
C PHE A 113 7.37 9.96 3.44
N LYS A 114 7.61 10.60 2.27
CA LYS A 114 8.11 11.99 2.19
C LYS A 114 7.03 12.96 1.73
N ASP A 115 6.29 12.62 0.69
CA ASP A 115 5.32 13.50 0.05
C ASP A 115 3.92 13.33 0.70
N ILE A 116 3.85 13.56 2.01
CA ILE A 116 2.64 13.35 2.80
C ILE A 116 1.72 14.56 2.67
N VAL A 117 0.48 14.30 2.26
CA VAL A 117 -0.57 15.31 2.21
C VAL A 117 -1.18 15.46 3.61
N ASP A 118 -1.12 16.66 4.19
CA ASP A 118 -1.62 16.94 5.54
C ASP A 118 -3.11 17.29 5.55
N ASN A 119 -3.92 16.38 5.02
CA ASN A 119 -5.37 16.47 5.07
C ASN A 119 -6.02 15.08 4.89
N LEU A 120 -7.32 14.98 5.15
CA LEU A 120 -8.05 13.70 5.14
C LEU A 120 -8.05 12.96 3.80
N SER A 121 -7.64 13.57 2.67
CA SER A 121 -7.53 12.86 1.39
C SER A 121 -6.46 11.76 1.41
N ILE A 122 -5.50 11.84 2.35
CA ILE A 122 -4.49 10.78 2.56
C ILE A 122 -5.13 9.42 2.86
N THR A 123 -6.31 9.40 3.48
CA THR A 123 -7.08 8.17 3.77
C THR A 123 -7.48 7.40 2.52
N LEU A 124 -7.57 8.10 1.39
CA LEU A 124 -7.86 7.55 0.07
C LEU A 124 -6.60 7.39 -0.81
N GLY A 125 -5.42 7.65 -0.23
CA GLY A 125 -4.14 7.47 -0.90
C GLY A 125 -3.82 8.52 -1.94
N SER A 126 -4.15 9.79 -1.66
CA SER A 126 -3.81 10.92 -2.54
C SER A 126 -2.30 11.22 -2.63
N MET A 127 -1.48 10.66 -1.73
CA MET A 127 -0.03 10.76 -1.79
C MET A 127 0.56 9.96 -2.94
N SER A 128 1.66 10.45 -3.51
CA SER A 128 2.36 9.80 -4.62
C SER A 128 3.63 9.10 -4.13
N VAL A 129 3.84 7.87 -4.62
CA VAL A 129 5.00 7.02 -4.26
C VAL A 129 5.56 6.35 -5.51
N SER A 130 6.86 6.03 -5.51
CA SER A 130 7.43 5.11 -6.48
C SER A 130 7.28 3.66 -6.01
N LEU A 131 7.45 2.68 -6.93
CA LEU A 131 7.40 1.26 -6.55
C LEU A 131 8.49 0.92 -5.52
N VAL A 132 9.70 1.49 -5.69
CA VAL A 132 10.83 1.24 -4.78
C VAL A 132 10.56 1.82 -3.40
N GLU A 133 10.08 3.09 -3.30
CA GLU A 133 9.68 3.68 -2.01
C GLU A 133 8.58 2.86 -1.34
N PHE A 134 7.60 2.39 -2.12
CA PHE A 134 6.52 1.58 -1.56
C PHE A 134 6.99 0.20 -1.13
N SER A 135 7.95 -0.40 -1.87
CA SER A 135 8.61 -1.65 -1.47
C SER A 135 9.40 -1.48 -0.16
N GLU A 136 10.14 -0.38 -0.01
CA GLU A 136 10.85 -0.07 1.24
C GLU A 136 9.86 0.06 2.41
N ALA A 137 8.77 0.80 2.25
CA ALA A 137 7.75 0.94 3.30
C ALA A 137 7.07 -0.41 3.63
N TYR A 138 6.66 -1.18 2.63
CA TYR A 138 6.00 -2.49 2.83
C TYR A 138 6.90 -3.54 3.47
N SER A 139 8.24 -3.38 3.39
CA SER A 139 9.17 -4.31 4.05
C SER A 139 8.96 -4.41 5.56
N ILE A 140 8.37 -3.40 6.19
CA ILE A 140 7.95 -3.43 7.59
C ILE A 140 7.02 -4.62 7.87
N PHE A 141 6.07 -4.88 6.98
CA PHE A 141 5.11 -5.98 7.12
C PHE A 141 5.75 -7.34 6.81
N SER A 142 6.52 -7.44 5.74
CA SER A 142 7.14 -8.69 5.29
C SER A 142 8.36 -9.09 6.12
N ASN A 143 8.95 -8.16 6.87
CA ASN A 143 10.16 -8.37 7.66
C ASN A 143 9.95 -8.05 9.16
N ASN A 144 8.81 -8.49 9.68
CA ASN A 144 8.49 -8.51 11.11
C ASN A 144 8.75 -7.21 11.86
N GLY A 145 8.40 -6.07 11.25
CA GLY A 145 8.54 -4.73 11.84
C GLY A 145 9.85 -4.01 11.52
N THR A 146 10.73 -4.65 10.77
CA THR A 146 12.00 -4.08 10.35
C THR A 146 11.91 -3.58 8.91
N GLN A 147 12.10 -2.28 8.72
CA GLN A 147 12.22 -1.69 7.39
C GLN A 147 13.57 -2.03 6.79
N VAL A 148 13.57 -2.37 5.50
CA VAL A 148 14.78 -2.69 4.72
C VAL A 148 14.85 -1.78 3.52
N LYS A 149 15.96 -1.06 3.35
CA LYS A 149 16.21 -0.28 2.14
C LYS A 149 16.57 -1.22 0.99
N PRO A 150 15.80 -1.26 -0.10
CA PRO A 150 16.10 -2.11 -1.25
C PRO A 150 17.46 -1.78 -1.89
N TYR A 151 18.23 -2.80 -2.23
CA TYR A 151 19.50 -2.66 -2.95
C TYR A 151 19.66 -3.81 -3.96
N ILE A 152 20.45 -3.60 -5.01
CA ILE A 152 20.60 -4.55 -6.13
C ILE A 152 22.03 -5.09 -6.17
N VAL A 153 23.01 -4.27 -5.77
CA VAL A 153 24.44 -4.62 -5.82
C VAL A 153 24.85 -5.06 -4.42
N GLU A 154 25.24 -6.30 -4.28
CA GLU A 154 25.74 -6.87 -3.02
C GLU A 154 27.27 -6.67 -2.90
N GLN A 155 27.99 -6.78 -4.01
CA GLN A 155 29.45 -6.71 -4.00
C GLN A 155 29.97 -6.18 -5.34
N ILE A 156 31.03 -5.39 -5.28
CA ILE A 156 31.82 -4.98 -6.45
C ILE A 156 33.27 -5.47 -6.24
N ILE A 157 33.79 -6.20 -7.18
CA ILE A 157 35.18 -6.66 -7.17
C ILE A 157 35.92 -5.96 -8.33
N ASN A 158 37.02 -5.27 -8.02
CA ASN A 158 37.85 -4.63 -9.05
C ASN A 158 38.83 -5.61 -9.67
N GLN A 159 39.55 -5.16 -10.71
CA GLN A 159 40.54 -6.00 -11.43
C GLN A 159 41.73 -6.47 -10.57
N SER A 160 42.04 -5.80 -9.48
CA SER A 160 43.06 -6.19 -8.51
C SER A 160 42.57 -7.15 -7.42
N GLY A 161 41.31 -7.60 -7.48
CA GLY A 161 40.71 -8.51 -6.51
C GLY A 161 40.22 -7.84 -5.21
N GLN A 162 40.30 -6.52 -5.12
CA GLN A 162 39.73 -5.82 -3.97
C GLN A 162 38.18 -5.81 -4.04
N SER A 163 37.54 -6.05 -2.92
CA SER A 163 36.11 -6.19 -2.82
C SER A 163 35.50 -5.05 -1.99
N LEU A 164 34.43 -4.46 -2.50
CA LEU A 164 33.52 -3.57 -1.78
C LEU A 164 32.18 -4.28 -1.60
N THR A 165 31.80 -4.58 -0.37
CA THR A 165 30.53 -5.23 -0.02
C THR A 165 29.56 -4.21 0.52
N PHE A 166 28.29 -4.34 0.13
CA PHE A 166 27.19 -3.49 0.60
C PHE A 166 26.35 -4.28 1.59
N GLU A 167 26.23 -3.78 2.81
CA GLU A 167 25.41 -4.38 3.85
C GLU A 167 23.96 -3.89 3.77
N PRO A 168 22.98 -4.74 4.07
CA PRO A 168 21.58 -4.32 4.16
C PRO A 168 21.38 -3.17 5.17
N GLN A 169 20.78 -2.07 4.72
CA GLN A 169 20.38 -0.99 5.61
C GLN A 169 19.01 -1.32 6.19
N THR A 170 18.96 -1.57 7.49
CA THR A 170 17.72 -1.96 8.20
C THR A 170 17.41 -1.03 9.35
N LYS A 171 16.13 -0.89 9.67
CA LYS A 171 15.64 -0.10 10.82
C LYS A 171 14.44 -0.80 11.45
N SER A 172 14.57 -1.27 12.69
CA SER A 172 13.43 -1.79 13.45
C SER A 172 12.51 -0.62 13.85
N LEU A 173 11.25 -0.67 13.43
CA LEU A 173 10.28 0.41 13.60
C LEU A 173 9.07 -0.02 14.42
N ILE A 174 8.62 -1.27 14.26
CA ILE A 174 7.35 -1.76 14.77
C ILE A 174 7.58 -3.06 15.55
N LYS A 175 6.82 -3.22 16.62
CA LYS A 175 6.86 -4.45 17.41
C LYS A 175 6.29 -5.63 16.62
N PRO A 176 6.89 -6.83 16.71
CA PRO A 176 6.42 -8.03 16.00
C PRO A 176 4.95 -8.37 16.23
N GLU A 177 4.42 -8.12 17.43
CA GLU A 177 3.02 -8.40 17.78
C GLU A 177 2.04 -7.57 16.94
N GLN A 178 2.37 -6.29 16.65
CA GLN A 178 1.55 -5.44 15.81
C GLN A 178 1.59 -5.90 14.35
N ILE A 179 2.76 -6.35 13.89
CA ILE A 179 2.91 -6.90 12.55
C ILE A 179 2.14 -8.21 12.38
N TYR A 180 2.15 -9.08 13.40
CA TYR A 180 1.35 -10.30 13.39
C TYR A 180 -0.15 -9.99 13.19
N LEU A 181 -0.68 -9.02 13.93
CA LEU A 181 -2.07 -8.58 13.79
C LEU A 181 -2.34 -8.03 12.38
N MET A 182 -1.45 -7.19 11.85
CA MET A 182 -1.58 -6.64 10.50
C MET A 182 -1.50 -7.72 9.43
N THR A 183 -0.53 -8.63 9.52
CA THR A 183 -0.37 -9.76 8.58
C THR A 183 -1.61 -10.64 8.57
N SER A 184 -2.19 -10.93 9.75
CA SER A 184 -3.45 -11.67 9.85
C SER A 184 -4.61 -10.97 9.11
N ILE A 185 -4.73 -9.63 9.19
CA ILE A 185 -5.76 -8.89 8.46
C ILE A 185 -5.44 -8.86 6.96
N LEU A 186 -4.17 -8.67 6.59
CA LEU A 186 -3.75 -8.64 5.18
C LEU A 186 -3.86 -10.03 4.51
N SER A 187 -3.76 -11.11 5.27
CA SER A 187 -4.11 -12.47 4.80
C SER A 187 -5.62 -12.59 4.52
N ASP A 188 -6.47 -12.00 5.35
CA ASP A 188 -7.92 -11.93 5.09
C ASP A 188 -8.24 -11.14 3.81
N VAL A 189 -7.49 -10.11 3.46
CA VAL A 189 -7.64 -9.40 2.18
C VAL A 189 -7.46 -10.35 1.00
N VAL A 190 -6.47 -11.24 1.09
CA VAL A 190 -6.17 -12.24 0.03
C VAL A 190 -7.17 -13.39 0.05
N THR A 191 -7.59 -13.88 1.22
CA THR A 191 -8.45 -15.08 1.32
C THR A 191 -9.93 -14.78 1.12
N LYS A 192 -10.44 -13.67 1.62
CA LYS A 192 -11.89 -13.34 1.59
C LYS A 192 -12.21 -11.89 1.18
N GLY A 193 -11.18 -11.04 1.02
CA GLY A 193 -11.32 -9.62 0.72
C GLY A 193 -11.16 -9.25 -0.75
N THR A 194 -10.71 -8.03 -0.97
CA THR A 194 -10.53 -7.43 -2.31
C THR A 194 -9.38 -8.05 -3.12
N GLY A 195 -8.49 -8.79 -2.47
CA GLY A 195 -7.29 -9.40 -3.06
C GLY A 195 -7.42 -10.89 -3.41
N LYS A 196 -8.62 -11.46 -3.47
CA LYS A 196 -8.83 -12.91 -3.72
C LYS A 196 -8.11 -13.46 -4.96
N ALA A 197 -7.94 -12.65 -6.00
CA ALA A 197 -7.24 -13.06 -7.20
C ALA A 197 -5.71 -13.22 -7.02
N ALA A 198 -5.18 -12.85 -5.86
CA ALA A 198 -3.78 -13.06 -5.50
C ALA A 198 -3.51 -14.43 -4.84
N GLN A 199 -4.54 -15.21 -4.53
CA GLN A 199 -4.38 -16.51 -3.87
C GLN A 199 -3.58 -17.50 -4.72
N VAL A 200 -2.68 -18.24 -4.06
CA VAL A 200 -1.98 -19.41 -4.63
C VAL A 200 -2.10 -20.56 -3.65
N SER A 201 -2.53 -21.72 -4.13
CA SER A 201 -2.70 -22.90 -3.30
C SER A 201 -1.37 -23.34 -2.68
N GLY A 202 -1.36 -23.58 -1.35
CA GLY A 202 -0.20 -24.06 -0.62
C GLY A 202 0.80 -22.95 -0.25
N ILE A 203 0.49 -21.67 -0.52
CA ILE A 203 1.34 -20.54 -0.10
C ILE A 203 0.53 -19.60 0.81
N GLU A 204 1.10 -19.26 1.96
CA GLU A 204 0.57 -18.21 2.83
C GLU A 204 0.92 -16.85 2.26
N LEU A 205 -0.12 -16.08 1.92
CA LEU A 205 0.01 -14.78 1.29
C LEU A 205 -0.76 -13.73 2.07
N ALA A 206 -0.16 -12.56 2.20
CA ALA A 206 -0.78 -11.36 2.74
C ALA A 206 -0.58 -10.21 1.77
N GLY A 207 -1.53 -9.26 1.70
CA GLY A 207 -1.37 -8.14 0.79
C GLY A 207 -2.56 -7.20 0.75
N LYS A 208 -2.42 -6.16 -0.08
CA LYS A 208 -3.44 -5.12 -0.23
C LYS A 208 -3.57 -4.67 -1.67
N THR A 209 -4.80 -4.56 -2.13
CA THR A 209 -5.14 -3.92 -3.40
C THR A 209 -5.14 -2.40 -3.26
N GLY A 210 -4.70 -1.70 -4.29
CA GLY A 210 -4.87 -0.27 -4.46
C GLY A 210 -5.57 0.03 -5.79
N THR A 211 -6.47 0.99 -5.78
CA THR A 211 -7.08 1.54 -6.99
C THR A 211 -7.33 3.01 -6.68
N THR A 212 -6.89 3.89 -7.57
CA THR A 212 -7.14 5.33 -7.46
C THR A 212 -8.45 5.72 -8.12
N ASN A 213 -8.92 6.94 -7.86
CA ASN A 213 -10.07 7.50 -8.53
C ASN A 213 -9.89 7.39 -10.06
N ASP A 214 -10.97 7.18 -10.77
CA ASP A 214 -11.01 7.04 -12.23
C ASP A 214 -10.12 5.90 -12.78
N ASN A 215 -9.67 4.98 -11.93
CA ASN A 215 -8.81 3.85 -12.30
C ASN A 215 -7.52 4.28 -13.02
N ILE A 216 -6.88 5.37 -12.59
CA ILE A 216 -5.60 5.84 -13.14
C ILE A 216 -4.47 4.87 -12.75
N ASP A 217 -4.47 4.43 -11.48
CA ASP A 217 -3.47 3.51 -10.93
C ASP A 217 -4.14 2.28 -10.30
N ALA A 218 -3.57 1.13 -10.56
CA ALA A 218 -3.98 -0.15 -9.99
C ALA A 218 -2.78 -0.87 -9.36
N TRP A 219 -2.86 -1.16 -8.06
CA TRP A 219 -1.79 -1.73 -7.25
C TRP A 219 -2.17 -3.07 -6.66
N PHE A 220 -1.18 -3.93 -6.51
CA PHE A 220 -1.18 -5.00 -5.54
C PHE A 220 0.17 -5.03 -4.82
N CYS A 221 0.13 -4.87 -3.51
CA CYS A 221 1.30 -4.91 -2.64
C CYS A 221 1.13 -6.10 -1.70
N GLY A 222 2.00 -7.08 -1.79
CA GLY A 222 1.84 -8.30 -1.00
C GLY A 222 3.15 -9.05 -0.77
N TYR A 223 3.07 -10.08 0.06
CA TYR A 223 4.22 -10.87 0.47
C TYR A 223 3.82 -12.27 0.92
N SER A 224 4.78 -13.17 0.83
CA SER A 224 4.84 -14.46 1.53
C SER A 224 5.86 -14.36 2.69
N PRO A 225 6.08 -15.41 3.48
CA PRO A 225 7.16 -15.42 4.46
C PRO A 225 8.57 -15.15 3.92
N SER A 226 8.81 -15.38 2.62
CA SER A 226 10.14 -15.30 2.00
C SER A 226 10.28 -14.21 0.94
N ILE A 227 9.21 -13.78 0.29
CA ILE A 227 9.27 -12.85 -0.85
C ILE A 227 8.21 -11.76 -0.70
N GLN A 228 8.61 -10.51 -0.95
CA GLN A 228 7.70 -9.38 -1.09
C GLN A 228 7.63 -8.92 -2.54
N THR A 229 6.44 -8.60 -3.03
CA THR A 229 6.23 -8.15 -4.41
C THR A 229 5.27 -6.97 -4.45
N ILE A 230 5.67 -5.91 -5.16
CA ILE A 230 4.85 -4.74 -5.43
C ILE A 230 4.57 -4.68 -6.94
N ILE A 231 3.31 -4.65 -7.33
CA ILE A 231 2.87 -4.60 -8.72
C ILE A 231 2.02 -3.36 -8.93
N TRP A 232 2.30 -2.63 -10.00
CA TRP A 232 1.57 -1.47 -10.43
C TRP A 232 1.23 -1.53 -11.91
N PHE A 233 0.02 -1.10 -12.23
CA PHE A 233 -0.46 -0.83 -13.56
C PHE A 233 -1.00 0.59 -13.66
N GLY A 234 -0.70 1.25 -14.77
CA GLY A 234 -1.15 2.58 -15.10
C GLY A 234 -0.61 3.02 -16.46
N LYS A 235 -1.06 4.15 -16.95
CA LYS A 235 -0.56 4.74 -18.19
C LYS A 235 0.39 5.89 -17.89
N ASP A 236 1.44 6.04 -18.70
CA ASP A 236 2.47 7.08 -18.49
C ASP A 236 1.89 8.51 -18.52
N ASN A 237 0.86 8.73 -19.30
CA ASN A 237 0.17 10.02 -19.43
C ASN A 237 -0.91 10.28 -18.38
N ASN A 238 -1.00 9.46 -17.32
CA ASN A 238 -2.00 9.58 -16.25
C ASN A 238 -3.47 9.57 -16.70
N THR A 239 -3.77 9.00 -17.88
CA THR A 239 -5.16 8.85 -18.31
C THR A 239 -5.80 7.62 -17.68
N PRO A 240 -7.12 7.65 -17.44
CA PRO A 240 -7.84 6.52 -16.88
C PRO A 240 -7.64 5.22 -17.67
N MET A 241 -7.57 4.12 -16.95
CA MET A 241 -7.76 2.79 -17.49
C MET A 241 -9.27 2.47 -17.57
N ARG A 242 -9.65 1.26 -17.99
CA ARG A 242 -11.05 0.85 -18.00
C ARG A 242 -11.59 0.72 -16.56
N LYS A 243 -12.89 0.96 -16.36
CA LYS A 243 -13.54 0.84 -15.04
C LYS A 243 -13.37 -0.55 -14.39
N SER A 244 -13.18 -1.61 -15.17
CA SER A 244 -12.91 -2.96 -14.69
C SER A 244 -11.45 -3.19 -14.29
N GLU A 245 -10.52 -2.32 -14.67
CA GLU A 245 -9.08 -2.47 -14.43
C GLU A 245 -8.71 -1.91 -13.06
N THR A 246 -9.01 -2.70 -12.03
CA THR A 246 -8.70 -2.39 -10.62
C THR A 246 -7.52 -3.23 -10.13
N GLY A 247 -6.89 -2.85 -9.02
CA GLY A 247 -5.79 -3.60 -8.42
C GLY A 247 -6.12 -5.08 -8.19
N GLY A 248 -7.35 -5.38 -7.75
CA GLY A 248 -7.82 -6.76 -7.57
C GLY A 248 -8.08 -7.53 -8.87
N LYS A 249 -8.24 -6.84 -10.01
CA LYS A 249 -8.57 -7.47 -11.30
C LYS A 249 -7.38 -7.60 -12.24
N ILE A 250 -6.38 -6.71 -12.15
CA ILE A 250 -5.23 -6.75 -13.06
C ILE A 250 -3.89 -6.94 -12.32
N ALA A 251 -3.68 -6.34 -11.15
CA ALA A 251 -2.42 -6.49 -10.43
C ALA A 251 -2.37 -7.77 -9.58
N ALA A 252 -3.45 -8.12 -8.88
CA ALA A 252 -3.52 -9.34 -8.07
C ALA A 252 -3.34 -10.65 -8.88
N PRO A 253 -3.90 -10.83 -10.11
CA PRO A 253 -3.62 -12.01 -10.93
C PRO A 253 -2.15 -12.13 -11.34
N VAL A 254 -1.46 -11.03 -11.64
CA VAL A 254 -0.02 -11.04 -11.96
C VAL A 254 0.79 -11.44 -10.74
N PHE A 255 0.40 -10.98 -9.56
CA PHE A 255 1.00 -11.42 -8.30
C PHE A 255 0.84 -12.93 -8.08
N SER A 256 -0.36 -13.47 -8.25
CA SER A 256 -0.59 -14.93 -8.10
C SER A 256 0.19 -15.75 -9.13
N TYR A 257 0.24 -15.29 -10.37
CA TYR A 257 1.05 -15.93 -11.41
C TYR A 257 2.54 -15.97 -11.01
N PHE A 258 3.12 -14.84 -10.59
CA PHE A 258 4.51 -14.79 -10.13
C PHE A 258 4.78 -15.81 -9.01
N TYR A 259 3.92 -15.84 -7.98
CA TYR A 259 4.09 -16.77 -6.86
C TYR A 259 3.84 -18.23 -7.23
N SER A 260 3.10 -18.52 -8.29
CA SER A 260 2.94 -19.89 -8.80
C SER A 260 4.21 -20.41 -9.49
N GLU A 261 5.01 -19.52 -10.06
CA GLU A 261 6.26 -19.86 -10.74
C GLU A 261 7.47 -19.98 -9.80
N VAL A 262 7.50 -19.21 -8.71
CA VAL A 262 8.63 -19.16 -7.75
C VAL A 262 8.46 -20.08 -6.54
N LYS A 263 7.64 -21.12 -6.66
CA LYS A 263 7.40 -22.12 -5.61
C LYS A 263 8.66 -22.88 -5.21
#